data_6e0625a0e859af534445f29e470ed8cc
#
_entry.id   6e0625a0e859af534445f29e470ed8cc
#
_cell.length_a   1.000
_cell.length_b   1.000
_cell.length_c   1.000
_cell.angle_alpha   90.00
_cell.angle_beta   90.00
_cell.angle_gamma   90.00
#
_symmetry.space_group_name_H-M   'P 1'
#
loop_
_entity.id
_entity.type
_entity.pdbx_description
1 polymer ?
#
loop_
_entity_poly.entity_id
_entity_poly.type
_entity_poly.pdbx_seq_one_letter_code
_entity_poly.pdbx_strand_id
1 'polypeptide(L)'
;MSNNPLSANYFQQLQSALTRAQLAEPLLVIDRDRLDANINSLRAALPTGMAYRIVAKSLPCTPLIEHIAHRMGTDRLMSFNTNMVEQLLATMPTADQLLGKPIPISAVQGVFSLANTSTTALLQHQVQWLVDTPKRLMQYEDFAASI
;
A
#
# COMPACT_ATOMS: atom_id res chain seq x y z
N MET A 1 0.89 14.70 -24.35
CA MET A 1 1.26 14.64 -22.91
C MET A 1 2.45 15.57 -22.72
N SER A 2 2.25 16.73 -22.11
CA SER A 2 3.33 17.72 -21.92
C SER A 2 4.18 17.27 -20.75
N ASN A 3 5.27 16.56 -21.02
CA ASN A 3 6.40 16.46 -20.09
C ASN A 3 7.04 17.85 -19.99
N ASN A 4 6.38 18.76 -19.26
CA ASN A 4 7.01 20.03 -18.97
C ASN A 4 8.19 19.73 -18.01
N PRO A 5 9.45 19.86 -18.45
CA PRO A 5 10.59 19.63 -17.59
C PRO A 5 10.48 20.59 -16.39
N LEU A 6 10.85 20.10 -15.22
CA LEU A 6 10.87 20.90 -13.99
C LEU A 6 11.64 22.19 -14.26
N SER A 7 10.94 23.32 -14.31
CA SER A 7 11.55 24.61 -14.60
C SER A 7 12.36 25.09 -13.39
N ALA A 8 13.37 25.94 -13.62
CA ALA A 8 14.11 26.59 -12.54
C ALA A 8 13.18 27.33 -11.57
N ASN A 9 12.08 27.90 -12.07
CA ASN A 9 11.05 28.55 -11.28
C ASN A 9 10.34 27.58 -10.32
N TYR A 10 10.06 26.33 -10.77
CA TYR A 10 9.46 25.31 -9.90
C TYR A 10 10.36 25.02 -8.68
N PHE A 11 11.65 24.79 -8.90
CA PHE A 11 12.58 24.52 -7.80
C PHE A 11 12.76 25.70 -6.87
N GLN A 12 12.75 26.94 -7.38
CA GLN A 12 12.80 28.14 -6.56
C GLN A 12 11.55 28.28 -5.68
N GLN A 13 10.36 27.99 -6.22
CA GLN A 13 9.11 28.01 -5.47
C GLN A 13 9.11 26.93 -4.38
N LEU A 14 9.55 25.70 -4.70
CA LEU A 14 9.68 24.61 -3.74
C LEU A 14 10.65 24.97 -2.62
N GLN A 15 11.83 25.46 -2.95
CA GLN A 15 12.82 25.90 -1.96
C GLN A 15 12.26 27.00 -1.06
N SER A 16 11.58 27.98 -1.63
CA SER A 16 10.94 29.06 -0.87
C SER A 16 9.86 28.54 0.07
N ALA A 17 9.07 27.53 -0.37
CA ALA A 17 8.06 26.90 0.47
C ALA A 17 8.70 26.14 1.65
N LEU A 18 9.74 25.35 1.40
CA LEU A 18 10.47 24.60 2.45
C LEU A 18 11.13 25.55 3.46
N THR A 19 11.72 26.64 2.98
CA THR A 19 12.34 27.67 3.85
C THR A 19 11.29 28.35 4.73
N ARG A 20 10.12 28.72 4.17
CA ARG A 20 9.01 29.29 4.97
C ARG A 20 8.47 28.31 5.99
N ALA A 21 8.46 27.01 5.67
CA ALA A 21 8.04 25.96 6.59
C ALA A 21 9.14 25.60 7.63
N GLN A 22 10.29 26.25 7.58
CA GLN A 22 11.46 26.00 8.46
C GLN A 22 11.93 24.54 8.46
N LEU A 23 11.79 23.85 7.33
CA LEU A 23 12.22 22.47 7.15
C LEU A 23 13.69 22.47 6.70
N ALA A 24 14.59 22.15 7.61
CA ALA A 24 16.04 22.16 7.39
C ALA A 24 16.67 20.75 7.39
N GLU A 25 15.88 19.71 7.54
CA GLU A 25 16.34 18.33 7.53
C GLU A 25 16.19 17.69 6.14
N PRO A 26 16.96 16.61 5.84
CA PRO A 26 16.73 15.83 4.63
C PRO A 26 15.31 15.28 4.58
N LEU A 27 14.57 15.62 3.55
CA LEU A 27 13.15 15.28 3.40
C LEU A 27 12.86 14.63 2.06
N LEU A 28 11.92 13.69 2.06
CA LEU A 28 11.24 13.26 0.85
C LEU A 28 9.99 14.13 0.65
N VAL A 29 9.99 14.92 -0.42
CA VAL A 29 8.89 15.83 -0.74
C VAL A 29 8.03 15.26 -1.84
N ILE A 30 6.71 15.24 -1.63
CA ILE A 30 5.72 14.84 -2.62
C ILE A 30 4.91 16.07 -3.02
N ASP A 31 4.98 16.41 -4.31
CA ASP A 31 4.13 17.43 -4.92
C ASP A 31 2.77 16.79 -5.24
N ARG A 32 1.74 17.20 -4.50
CA ARG A 32 0.39 16.63 -4.64
C ARG A 32 -0.25 16.92 -5.99
N ASP A 33 -0.05 18.10 -6.55
CA ASP A 33 -0.67 18.48 -7.84
C ASP A 33 -0.10 17.60 -8.97
N ARG A 34 1.21 17.33 -8.92
CA ARG A 34 1.87 16.45 -9.88
C ARG A 34 1.49 14.99 -9.67
N LEU A 35 1.39 14.55 -8.42
CA LEU A 35 0.89 13.22 -8.08
C LEU A 35 -0.52 13.02 -8.64
N ASP A 36 -1.42 13.96 -8.39
CA ASP A 36 -2.80 13.90 -8.84
C ASP A 36 -2.91 13.93 -10.38
N ALA A 37 -2.07 14.72 -11.04
CA ALA A 37 -1.99 14.70 -12.50
C ALA A 37 -1.53 13.34 -13.05
N ASN A 38 -0.55 12.70 -12.40
CA ASN A 38 -0.08 11.36 -12.74
C ASN A 38 -1.17 10.30 -12.49
N ILE A 39 -1.88 10.38 -11.37
CA ILE A 39 -3.01 9.49 -11.05
C ILE A 39 -4.10 9.61 -12.10
N ASN A 40 -4.48 10.83 -12.49
CA ASN A 40 -5.48 11.07 -13.52
C ASN A 40 -5.05 10.49 -14.88
N SER A 41 -3.76 10.65 -15.24
CA SER A 41 -3.21 10.07 -16.48
C SER A 41 -3.25 8.54 -16.45
N LEU A 42 -2.90 7.93 -15.31
CA LEU A 42 -2.97 6.49 -15.13
C LEU A 42 -4.42 5.98 -15.23
N ARG A 43 -5.37 6.64 -14.53
CA ARG A 43 -6.80 6.27 -14.61
C ARG A 43 -7.33 6.33 -16.04
N ALA A 44 -6.97 7.36 -16.79
CA ALA A 44 -7.39 7.51 -18.18
C ALA A 44 -6.81 6.43 -19.12
N ALA A 45 -5.66 5.86 -18.75
CA ALA A 45 -5.00 4.79 -19.52
C ALA A 45 -5.50 3.38 -19.17
N LEU A 46 -6.23 3.21 -18.06
CA LEU A 46 -6.77 1.91 -17.68
C LEU A 46 -7.94 1.52 -18.58
N PRO A 47 -7.97 0.30 -19.14
CA PRO A 47 -9.11 -0.21 -19.86
C PRO A 47 -10.37 -0.27 -18.98
N THR A 48 -11.53 -0.06 -19.59
CA THR A 48 -12.82 -0.19 -18.91
C THR A 48 -12.97 -1.57 -18.26
N GLY A 49 -13.36 -1.59 -16.98
CA GLY A 49 -13.54 -2.83 -16.22
C GLY A 49 -12.26 -3.40 -15.63
N MET A 50 -11.08 -2.79 -15.87
CA MET A 50 -9.84 -3.23 -15.24
C MET A 50 -9.75 -2.70 -13.80
N ALA A 51 -9.51 -3.62 -12.85
CA ALA A 51 -9.24 -3.25 -11.46
C ALA A 51 -7.76 -2.89 -11.28
N TYR A 52 -7.51 -1.86 -10.46
CA TYR A 52 -6.17 -1.42 -10.10
C TYR A 52 -5.83 -1.81 -8.67
N ARG A 53 -4.61 -2.31 -8.44
CA ARG A 53 -4.10 -2.66 -7.11
C ARG A 53 -2.84 -1.86 -6.81
N ILE A 54 -2.82 -1.16 -5.68
CA ILE A 54 -1.68 -0.32 -5.27
C ILE A 54 -0.61 -1.20 -4.62
N VAL A 55 0.62 -1.10 -5.10
CA VAL A 55 1.78 -1.81 -4.54
C VAL A 55 2.39 -0.97 -3.42
N ALA A 56 2.13 -1.35 -2.16
CA ALA A 56 2.48 -0.54 -0.98
C ALA A 56 3.98 -0.51 -0.64
N LYS A 57 4.79 -1.46 -1.16
CA LYS A 57 6.22 -1.58 -0.77
C LYS A 57 7.11 -0.45 -1.25
N SER A 58 6.77 0.20 -2.38
CA SER A 58 7.66 1.17 -3.04
C SER A 58 7.73 2.49 -2.28
N LEU A 59 6.65 2.88 -1.62
CA LEU A 59 6.56 4.05 -0.77
C LEU A 59 5.55 3.75 0.35
N PRO A 60 5.98 3.09 1.44
CA PRO A 60 5.08 2.62 2.51
C PRO A 60 4.67 3.78 3.43
N CYS A 61 4.05 4.78 2.86
CA CYS A 61 3.50 5.94 3.56
C CYS A 61 1.97 5.84 3.53
N THR A 62 1.36 5.47 4.66
CA THR A 62 -0.07 5.21 4.74
C THR A 62 -0.94 6.38 4.24
N PRO A 63 -0.71 7.64 4.66
CA PRO A 63 -1.49 8.76 4.14
C PRO A 63 -1.40 8.94 2.62
N LEU A 64 -0.25 8.58 2.03
CA LEU A 64 -0.08 8.62 0.58
C LEU A 64 -0.87 7.48 -0.10
N ILE A 65 -0.82 6.27 0.47
CA ILE A 65 -1.57 5.11 -0.04
C ILE A 65 -3.07 5.39 0.02
N GLU A 66 -3.58 5.93 1.12
CA GLU A 66 -4.98 6.35 1.28
C GLU A 66 -5.38 7.39 0.22
N HIS A 67 -4.56 8.42 0.03
CA HIS A 67 -4.80 9.44 -0.99
C HIS A 67 -4.90 8.83 -2.39
N ILE A 68 -3.94 7.96 -2.76
CA ILE A 68 -3.93 7.29 -4.06
C ILE A 68 -5.15 6.36 -4.20
N ALA A 69 -5.49 5.59 -3.17
CA ALA A 69 -6.63 4.68 -3.15
C ALA A 69 -7.95 5.45 -3.40
N HIS A 70 -8.16 6.54 -2.67
CA HIS A 70 -9.31 7.41 -2.85
C HIS A 70 -9.38 7.99 -4.27
N ARG A 71 -8.26 8.53 -4.79
CA ARG A 71 -8.18 9.12 -6.12
C ARG A 71 -8.36 8.10 -7.25
N MET A 72 -7.87 6.88 -7.07
CA MET A 72 -8.02 5.77 -8.03
C MET A 72 -9.38 5.09 -7.95
N GLY A 73 -10.14 5.29 -6.85
CA GLY A 73 -11.39 4.59 -6.59
C GLY A 73 -11.17 3.09 -6.40
N THR A 74 -10.13 2.72 -5.62
CA THR A 74 -9.80 1.31 -5.34
C THR A 74 -9.53 1.13 -3.85
N ASP A 75 -9.92 -0.02 -3.33
CA ASP A 75 -9.57 -0.54 -2.00
C ASP A 75 -8.53 -1.66 -2.06
N ARG A 76 -7.97 -1.94 -3.25
CA ARG A 76 -7.06 -3.08 -3.47
C ARG A 76 -5.62 -2.68 -3.27
N LEU A 77 -4.96 -3.36 -2.33
CA LEU A 77 -3.56 -3.14 -1.96
C LEU A 77 -2.72 -4.40 -2.18
N MET A 78 -1.42 -4.25 -2.39
CA MET A 78 -0.46 -5.36 -2.40
C MET A 78 0.58 -5.12 -1.31
N SER A 79 0.61 -6.02 -0.33
CA SER A 79 1.51 -6.02 0.82
C SER A 79 2.64 -7.05 0.63
N PHE A 80 3.75 -6.92 1.37
CA PHE A 80 4.93 -7.77 1.18
C PHE A 80 5.51 -8.36 2.47
N ASN A 81 5.00 -7.98 3.61
CA ASN A 81 5.37 -8.53 4.92
C ASN A 81 4.23 -8.30 5.92
N THR A 82 4.30 -8.99 7.05
CA THR A 82 3.27 -8.96 8.09
C THR A 82 3.09 -7.58 8.73
N ASN A 83 4.18 -6.86 9.01
CA ASN A 83 4.10 -5.51 9.59
C ASN A 83 3.32 -4.55 8.68
N MET A 84 3.53 -4.65 7.35
CA MET A 84 2.79 -3.86 6.38
C MET A 84 1.31 -4.25 6.35
N VAL A 85 1.00 -5.56 6.43
CA VAL A 85 -0.39 -6.04 6.54
C VAL A 85 -1.07 -5.45 7.77
N GLU A 86 -0.45 -5.55 8.95
CA GLU A 86 -0.99 -5.05 10.21
C GLU A 86 -1.22 -3.52 10.16
N GLN A 87 -0.23 -2.77 9.67
CA GLN A 87 -0.34 -1.31 9.55
C GLN A 87 -1.49 -0.90 8.62
N LEU A 88 -1.65 -1.59 7.49
CA LEU A 88 -2.72 -1.28 6.54
C LEU A 88 -4.09 -1.74 7.05
N LEU A 89 -4.19 -2.85 7.78
CA LEU A 89 -5.44 -3.24 8.46
C LEU A 89 -5.86 -2.24 9.52
N ALA A 90 -4.91 -1.64 10.23
CA ALA A 90 -5.20 -0.64 11.26
C ALA A 90 -5.75 0.68 10.67
N THR A 91 -5.32 1.06 9.47
CA THR A 91 -5.67 2.35 8.85
C THR A 91 -6.71 2.22 7.74
N MET A 92 -6.72 1.09 7.04
CA MET A 92 -7.62 0.78 5.92
C MET A 92 -8.26 -0.61 6.12
N PRO A 93 -9.09 -0.82 7.14
CA PRO A 93 -9.56 -2.15 7.55
C PRO A 93 -10.44 -2.85 6.51
N THR A 94 -11.00 -2.11 5.56
CA THR A 94 -11.82 -2.66 4.47
C THR A 94 -11.02 -2.96 3.21
N ALA A 95 -9.71 -2.67 3.20
CA ALA A 95 -8.89 -2.88 2.01
C ALA A 95 -8.66 -4.37 1.71
N ASP A 96 -8.86 -4.76 0.45
CA ASP A 96 -8.50 -6.07 -0.09
C ASP A 96 -6.97 -6.12 -0.26
N GLN A 97 -6.26 -6.82 0.62
CA GLN A 97 -4.81 -6.96 0.60
C GLN A 97 -4.38 -8.28 -0.04
N LEU A 98 -3.59 -8.21 -1.11
CA LEU A 98 -2.91 -9.36 -1.70
C LEU A 98 -1.45 -9.38 -1.26
N LEU A 99 -0.97 -10.50 -0.75
CA LEU A 99 0.46 -10.68 -0.51
C LEU A 99 1.20 -10.88 -1.83
N GLY A 100 2.19 -10.03 -2.10
CA GLY A 100 3.02 -10.09 -3.31
C GLY A 100 4.16 -11.11 -3.24
N LYS A 101 4.26 -11.85 -2.13
CA LYS A 101 5.18 -12.98 -1.93
C LYS A 101 4.64 -13.92 -0.85
N PRO A 102 5.03 -15.21 -0.86
CA PRO A 102 4.69 -16.13 0.23
C PRO A 102 5.33 -15.68 1.55
N ILE A 103 4.60 -15.84 2.64
CA ILE A 103 5.06 -15.52 3.99
C ILE A 103 5.39 -16.81 4.73
N PRO A 104 6.52 -16.90 5.46
CA PRO A 104 6.82 -18.06 6.31
C PRO A 104 5.70 -18.33 7.32
N ILE A 105 5.36 -19.60 7.53
CA ILE A 105 4.26 -19.97 8.44
C ILE A 105 4.45 -19.42 9.86
N SER A 106 5.69 -19.38 10.36
CA SER A 106 5.99 -18.80 11.68
C SER A 106 5.63 -17.31 11.79
N ALA A 107 5.79 -16.55 10.69
CA ALA A 107 5.42 -15.14 10.69
C ALA A 107 3.88 -14.97 10.60
N VAL A 108 3.18 -15.84 9.88
CA VAL A 108 1.71 -15.90 9.87
C VAL A 108 1.19 -16.20 11.28
N GLN A 109 1.68 -17.25 11.91
CA GLN A 109 1.35 -17.62 13.28
C GLN A 109 1.60 -16.47 14.27
N GLY A 110 2.73 -15.77 14.11
CA GLY A 110 3.08 -14.61 14.95
C GLY A 110 2.03 -13.50 14.87
N VAL A 111 1.58 -13.14 13.67
CA VAL A 111 0.55 -12.12 13.48
C VAL A 111 -0.78 -12.53 14.11
N PHE A 112 -1.22 -13.76 13.86
CA PHE A 112 -2.48 -14.25 14.43
C PHE A 112 -2.43 -14.38 15.96
N SER A 113 -1.27 -14.74 16.55
CA SER A 113 -1.12 -14.86 17.99
C SER A 113 -1.21 -13.52 18.73
N LEU A 114 -0.88 -12.42 18.06
CA LEU A 114 -0.96 -11.07 18.61
C LEU A 114 -2.28 -10.36 18.29
N ALA A 115 -3.07 -10.93 17.38
CA ALA A 115 -4.32 -10.34 16.92
C ALA A 115 -5.45 -10.53 17.96
N ASN A 116 -6.24 -9.49 18.16
CA ASN A 116 -7.53 -9.63 18.84
C ASN A 116 -8.59 -10.21 17.89
N THR A 117 -9.79 -10.52 18.39
CA THR A 117 -10.87 -11.13 17.60
C THR A 117 -11.20 -10.34 16.33
N SER A 118 -11.27 -9.01 16.41
CA SER A 118 -11.57 -8.17 15.25
C SER A 118 -10.45 -8.20 14.22
N THR A 119 -9.20 -8.12 14.65
CA THR A 119 -8.02 -8.20 13.78
C THR A 119 -7.90 -9.57 13.14
N THR A 120 -8.18 -10.65 13.88
CA THR A 120 -8.22 -12.02 13.34
C THR A 120 -9.21 -12.13 12.20
N ALA A 121 -10.43 -11.62 12.37
CA ALA A 121 -11.43 -11.59 11.31
C ALA A 121 -10.96 -10.82 10.06
N LEU A 122 -10.29 -9.68 10.23
CA LEU A 122 -9.70 -8.93 9.12
C LEU A 122 -8.59 -9.71 8.42
N LEU A 123 -7.70 -10.38 9.15
CA LEU A 123 -6.64 -11.22 8.59
C LEU A 123 -7.20 -12.39 7.78
N GLN A 124 -8.33 -12.95 8.18
CA GLN A 124 -9.01 -14.06 7.49
C GLN A 124 -9.76 -13.60 6.23
N HIS A 125 -10.37 -12.41 6.25
CA HIS A 125 -11.30 -11.99 5.21
C HIS A 125 -10.74 -10.94 4.24
N GLN A 126 -9.78 -10.13 4.69
CA GLN A 126 -9.24 -9.03 3.90
C GLN A 126 -7.85 -9.33 3.31
N VAL A 127 -7.17 -10.40 3.77
CA VAL A 127 -5.81 -10.73 3.32
C VAL A 127 -5.81 -12.00 2.47
N GLN A 128 -5.35 -11.88 1.23
CA GLN A 128 -5.12 -13.00 0.32
C GLN A 128 -3.68 -13.49 0.50
N TRP A 129 -3.54 -14.67 1.12
CA TRP A 129 -2.26 -15.30 1.42
C TRP A 129 -1.73 -16.03 0.20
N LEU A 130 -0.55 -15.62 -0.30
CA LEU A 130 0.04 -16.20 -1.50
C LEU A 130 0.69 -17.55 -1.20
N VAL A 131 0.37 -18.53 -2.03
CA VAL A 131 0.94 -19.89 -1.98
C VAL A 131 1.83 -20.09 -3.22
N ASP A 132 3.05 -20.57 -3.02
CA ASP A 132 4.05 -20.81 -4.07
C ASP A 132 4.41 -22.29 -4.24
N THR A 133 4.14 -23.12 -3.23
CA THR A 133 4.48 -24.53 -3.21
C THR A 133 3.41 -25.37 -2.55
N PRO A 134 3.27 -26.69 -2.89
CA PRO A 134 2.38 -27.60 -2.19
C PRO A 134 2.65 -27.67 -0.68
N LYS A 135 3.93 -27.62 -0.29
CA LYS A 135 4.32 -27.60 1.13
C LYS A 135 3.77 -26.36 1.84
N ARG A 136 3.82 -25.19 1.21
CA ARG A 136 3.26 -23.94 1.77
C ARG A 136 1.75 -24.03 1.91
N LEU A 137 1.08 -24.59 0.92
CA LEU A 137 -0.37 -24.83 0.99
C LEU A 137 -0.72 -25.68 2.21
N MET A 138 -0.10 -26.85 2.36
CA MET A 138 -0.33 -27.73 3.52
C MET A 138 -0.11 -27.01 4.85
N GLN A 139 0.97 -26.23 4.97
CA GLN A 139 1.25 -25.46 6.18
C GLN A 139 0.16 -24.45 6.51
N TYR A 140 -0.39 -23.79 5.49
CA TYR A 140 -1.49 -22.82 5.67
C TYR A 140 -2.80 -23.53 5.99
N GLU A 141 -3.11 -24.66 5.36
CA GLU A 141 -4.29 -25.48 5.65
C GLU A 141 -4.27 -26.01 7.08
N ASP A 142 -3.14 -26.60 7.52
CA ASP A 142 -2.97 -27.09 8.90
C ASP A 142 -3.15 -25.96 9.92
N PHE A 143 -2.59 -24.77 9.64
CA PHE A 143 -2.76 -23.61 10.51
C PHE A 143 -4.20 -23.11 10.52
N ALA A 144 -4.84 -22.97 9.36
CA ALA A 144 -6.24 -22.51 9.26
C ALA A 144 -7.21 -23.46 9.99
N ALA A 145 -6.92 -24.75 10.00
CA ALA A 145 -7.72 -25.72 10.76
C ALA A 145 -7.52 -25.64 12.29
N SER A 146 -6.51 -24.91 12.75
CA SER A 146 -6.15 -24.78 14.17
C SER A 146 -6.68 -23.50 14.85
N ILE A 147 -7.27 -22.55 14.07
CA ILE A 147 -7.74 -21.23 14.56
C ILE A 147 -9.28 -21.05 14.44
#